data_ebf7f19bb007c04d1467779e8e1862b9
#
_entry.id   ebf7f19bb007c04d1467779e8e1862b9
#
_cell.length_a   1.000
_cell.length_b   1.000
_cell.length_c   1.000
_cell.angle_alpha   90.00
_cell.angle_beta   90.00
_cell.angle_gamma   90.00
#
_symmetry.space_group_name_H-M   'P 1'
#
loop_
_entity.id
_entity.type
_entity.pdbx_description
1 polymer ?
#
loop_
_entity_poly.entity_id
_entity_poly.type
_entity_poly.pdbx_seq_one_letter_code
_entity_poly.pdbx_strand_id
1 'polypeptide(L)'
;MQQKEDGHQPVGSHPDNTSTKTGQEVTGIGRQDAGMTTDFPEPTRISVNGVELEVFEAGRQNAGNPIVLCHGWPEHAFSWRRQVPALAAAGYHVIVPNQRGYGNSSRPTEVTDYDIAHLSGDLVALLDHYGYDDATFVGHDWGAFVVWGLTLLHPNRVNGVVALSVPYQERGEMPWIEFMEAVLGTDFYFVHFNRQPGVADAVFEENTFRFLRNLYRKNVPLAEPQPGNTLINLARAETPLGEPVMSDSELAVFVSAFESTGFTSGINWYRNLDRNWHLLADVDPIIRQPTLMIYGDRDTVARAERFTEFVPNVEVVSLDCGHWIQQEKPDETNQAILKWLDQRDAA
;
A
#
# COMPACT_ATOMS: atom_id res chain seq x y z
N MET A 1 -62.55 40.26 14.91
CA MET A 1 -63.61 39.67 15.73
C MET A 1 -62.97 38.59 16.53
N GLN A 2 -62.62 38.95 17.70
CA GLN A 2 -63.12 38.54 19.03
C GLN A 2 -62.60 37.12 19.36
N GLN A 3 -61.58 37.00 20.28
CA GLN A 3 -61.72 37.07 21.77
C GLN A 3 -62.38 35.78 22.28
N LYS A 4 -61.91 35.06 23.30
CA LYS A 4 -61.22 35.34 24.59
C LYS A 4 -60.95 34.00 25.23
N GLU A 5 -59.80 33.84 25.88
CA GLU A 5 -59.59 33.93 27.36
C GLU A 5 -60.10 32.74 28.19
N ASP A 6 -59.16 32.26 28.90
CA ASP A 6 -58.88 32.16 30.35
C ASP A 6 -59.19 30.83 31.02
N GLY A 7 -58.24 30.37 31.83
CA GLY A 7 -58.49 30.12 33.21
C GLY A 7 -57.66 29.04 33.90
N HIS A 8 -56.76 29.50 34.68
CA HIS A 8 -56.39 29.11 36.05
C HIS A 8 -55.94 27.67 36.42
N GLN A 9 -54.75 27.65 37.01
CA GLN A 9 -54.23 26.69 38.01
C GLN A 9 -55.09 26.68 39.29
N PRO A 10 -54.97 25.72 40.25
CA PRO A 10 -53.75 25.63 41.09
C PRO A 10 -53.33 24.23 41.64
N VAL A 11 -52.04 24.10 41.94
CA VAL A 11 -51.33 23.59 43.16
C VAL A 11 -51.89 22.32 43.87
N GLY A 12 -50.98 21.32 44.00
CA GLY A 12 -51.15 20.22 44.95
C GLY A 12 -49.83 19.39 45.09
N SER A 13 -49.03 19.81 46.09
CA SER A 13 -48.10 19.10 47.03
C SER A 13 -47.56 17.71 46.70
N HIS A 14 -46.24 17.64 46.88
CA HIS A 14 -45.35 16.44 47.06
C HIS A 14 -45.85 15.51 48.20
N PRO A 15 -45.44 14.23 48.15
CA PRO A 15 -44.31 13.85 49.02
C PRO A 15 -43.24 12.97 48.35
N ASP A 16 -42.05 13.09 48.98
CA ASP A 16 -40.84 12.34 48.78
C ASP A 16 -41.04 10.83 48.71
N ASN A 17 -40.32 10.19 47.79
CA ASN A 17 -39.96 8.79 47.96
C ASN A 17 -38.50 8.58 47.47
N THR A 18 -37.61 8.57 48.38
CA THR A 18 -36.21 8.12 48.26
C THR A 18 -36.20 6.65 47.83
N SER A 19 -35.80 6.37 46.64
CA SER A 19 -35.42 5.04 46.19
C SER A 19 -33.98 5.10 45.68
N THR A 20 -33.07 4.65 46.52
CA THR A 20 -31.70 4.33 46.24
C THR A 20 -31.63 3.34 45.09
N LYS A 21 -31.24 3.81 43.90
CA LYS A 21 -30.72 2.95 42.83
C LYS A 21 -29.22 2.83 43.00
N THR A 22 -28.83 1.68 43.50
CA THR A 22 -27.46 1.16 43.43
C THR A 22 -26.93 1.26 42.00
N GLY A 23 -25.93 2.12 41.81
CA GLY A 23 -25.14 2.16 40.60
C GLY A 23 -24.44 0.80 40.45
N GLN A 24 -24.82 0.03 39.46
CA GLN A 24 -23.93 -0.96 38.92
C GLN A 24 -22.86 -0.21 38.12
N GLU A 25 -21.68 -0.10 38.73
CA GLU A 25 -20.44 0.12 37.98
C GLU A 25 -20.37 -0.94 36.90
N VAL A 26 -20.47 -0.53 35.65
CA VAL A 26 -19.99 -1.32 34.53
C VAL A 26 -18.49 -1.35 34.67
N THR A 27 -18.02 -2.33 35.42
CA THR A 27 -16.62 -2.71 35.48
C THR A 27 -16.15 -2.92 34.06
N GLY A 28 -15.09 -2.16 33.72
CA GLY A 28 -14.45 -2.16 32.43
C GLY A 28 -14.26 -3.56 31.89
N ILE A 29 -14.65 -3.72 30.65
CA ILE A 29 -14.16 -4.81 29.81
C ILE A 29 -12.67 -4.62 29.79
N GLY A 30 -11.98 -5.40 30.62
CA GLY A 30 -10.53 -5.47 30.57
C GLY A 30 -10.14 -5.75 29.13
N ARG A 31 -9.36 -4.85 28.55
CA ARG A 31 -8.53 -5.16 27.40
C ARG A 31 -7.71 -6.37 27.80
N GLN A 32 -8.16 -7.54 27.42
CA GLN A 32 -7.27 -8.67 27.24
C GLN A 32 -6.48 -8.31 25.97
N ASP A 33 -5.39 -7.61 26.16
CA ASP A 33 -4.27 -7.63 25.24
C ASP A 33 -3.81 -9.09 25.19
N ALA A 34 -4.43 -9.87 24.31
CA ALA A 34 -3.87 -11.11 23.84
C ALA A 34 -2.59 -10.70 23.13
N GLY A 35 -1.46 -10.94 23.79
CA GLY A 35 -0.13 -10.56 23.36
C GLY A 35 0.17 -10.98 21.94
N MET A 36 -0.08 -10.09 21.01
CA MET A 36 0.65 -10.00 19.77
C MET A 36 1.66 -8.87 19.95
N THR A 37 2.80 -9.20 20.55
CA THR A 37 4.01 -8.48 20.20
C THR A 37 4.21 -8.75 18.72
N THR A 38 3.77 -7.81 17.88
CA THR A 38 4.24 -7.79 16.51
C THR A 38 5.72 -7.48 16.61
N ASP A 39 6.58 -8.41 16.22
CA ASP A 39 8.03 -8.18 16.11
C ASP A 39 8.35 -7.17 14.99
N PHE A 40 7.38 -6.30 14.65
CA PHE A 40 7.58 -5.25 13.67
C PHE A 40 8.28 -4.07 14.35
N PRO A 41 9.36 -3.53 13.74
CA PRO A 41 10.19 -2.52 14.37
C PRO A 41 9.43 -1.24 14.72
N GLU A 42 9.93 -0.47 15.69
CA GLU A 42 9.46 0.88 15.93
C GLU A 42 9.97 1.82 14.84
N PRO A 43 9.15 2.79 14.39
CA PRO A 43 9.55 3.69 13.32
C PRO A 43 10.47 4.82 13.79
N THR A 44 11.30 5.30 12.88
CA THR A 44 12.00 6.57 12.97
C THR A 44 11.51 7.53 11.89
N ARG A 45 11.62 8.84 12.13
CA ARG A 45 11.33 9.85 11.10
C ARG A 45 12.62 10.35 10.48
N ILE A 46 12.68 10.30 9.16
CA ILE A 46 13.86 10.66 8.38
C ILE A 46 13.47 11.73 7.36
N SER A 47 14.15 12.90 7.45
CA SER A 47 13.94 14.00 6.50
C SER A 47 14.82 13.78 5.27
N VAL A 48 14.21 13.57 4.11
CA VAL A 48 14.86 13.31 2.83
C VAL A 48 14.08 13.96 1.69
N ASN A 49 14.74 14.43 0.64
CA ASN A 49 14.11 14.92 -0.59
C ASN A 49 12.94 15.91 -0.35
N GLY A 50 13.04 16.76 0.67
CA GLY A 50 12.02 17.76 1.00
C GLY A 50 10.76 17.22 1.71
N VAL A 51 10.75 15.95 2.07
CA VAL A 51 9.70 15.29 2.85
C VAL A 51 10.26 14.61 4.09
N GLU A 52 9.39 14.25 5.01
CA GLU A 52 9.69 13.41 6.16
C GLU A 52 9.08 12.04 5.92
N LEU A 53 9.89 10.98 5.97
CA LEU A 53 9.43 9.60 5.87
C LEU A 53 9.41 8.93 7.24
N GLU A 54 8.37 8.18 7.52
CA GLU A 54 8.30 7.23 8.63
C GLU A 54 8.95 5.92 8.16
N VAL A 55 10.05 5.53 8.79
CA VAL A 55 10.89 4.41 8.35
C VAL A 55 11.04 3.39 9.47
N PHE A 56 10.78 2.14 9.14
CA PHE A 56 11.01 0.98 10.00
C PHE A 56 12.28 0.29 9.54
N GLU A 57 13.11 -0.17 10.47
CA GLU A 57 14.34 -0.85 10.11
C GLU A 57 14.63 -2.05 11.02
N ALA A 58 15.28 -3.06 10.45
CA ALA A 58 15.78 -4.22 11.20
C ALA A 58 17.14 -4.66 10.66
N GLY A 59 17.97 -5.22 11.55
CA GLY A 59 19.27 -5.73 11.12
C GLY A 59 20.30 -4.67 10.75
N ARG A 60 20.20 -3.44 11.25
CA ARG A 60 21.15 -2.34 10.94
C ARG A 60 22.61 -2.69 11.25
N GLN A 61 22.86 -3.57 12.22
CA GLN A 61 24.18 -4.06 12.58
C GLN A 61 24.73 -5.12 11.63
N ASN A 62 23.93 -5.61 10.70
CA ASN A 62 24.31 -6.66 9.76
C ASN A 62 25.24 -6.10 8.68
N ALA A 63 26.11 -6.96 8.15
CA ALA A 63 27.09 -6.61 7.11
C ALA A 63 26.58 -6.86 5.68
N GLY A 64 25.43 -7.46 5.52
CA GLY A 64 24.82 -7.71 4.22
C GLY A 64 24.39 -6.41 3.52
N ASN A 65 24.24 -6.48 2.21
CA ASN A 65 23.76 -5.37 1.41
C ASN A 65 22.38 -4.90 1.91
N PRO A 66 22.07 -3.58 1.85
CA PRO A 66 20.78 -3.07 2.28
C PRO A 66 19.67 -3.57 1.36
N ILE A 67 18.52 -3.85 1.96
CA ILE A 67 17.27 -4.20 1.27
C ILE A 67 16.21 -3.17 1.62
N VAL A 68 15.63 -2.52 0.62
CA VAL A 68 14.53 -1.56 0.79
C VAL A 68 13.23 -2.19 0.32
N LEU A 69 12.22 -2.25 1.22
CA LEU A 69 10.92 -2.84 0.93
C LEU A 69 9.88 -1.74 0.66
N CYS A 70 9.35 -1.70 -0.55
CA CYS A 70 8.40 -0.71 -1.04
C CYS A 70 7.00 -1.31 -1.13
N HIS A 71 6.07 -0.82 -0.30
CA HIS A 71 4.68 -1.27 -0.27
C HIS A 71 3.87 -0.70 -1.44
N GLY A 72 2.72 -1.34 -1.73
CA GLY A 72 1.78 -0.91 -2.76
C GLY A 72 0.65 0.00 -2.27
N TRP A 73 -0.45 -0.02 -3.01
CA TRP A 73 -1.68 0.68 -2.69
C TRP A 73 -2.86 -0.31 -2.55
N PRO A 74 -3.73 -0.12 -1.60
CA PRO A 74 -3.66 0.73 -0.41
C PRO A 74 -2.98 -0.01 0.75
N GLU A 75 -1.67 -0.01 0.77
CA GLU A 75 -0.86 -0.68 1.78
C GLU A 75 -0.06 0.34 2.63
N HIS A 76 0.80 -0.13 3.52
CA HIS A 76 1.87 0.61 4.20
C HIS A 76 2.96 -0.37 4.69
N ALA A 77 3.99 0.14 5.36
CA ALA A 77 5.17 -0.65 5.78
C ALA A 77 4.81 -1.99 6.47
N PHE A 78 3.72 -2.05 7.23
CA PHE A 78 3.28 -3.27 7.92
C PHE A 78 2.91 -4.42 6.97
N SER A 79 2.74 -4.18 5.67
CA SER A 79 2.60 -5.23 4.66
C SER A 79 3.77 -6.20 4.66
N TRP A 80 4.95 -5.71 5.04
CA TRP A 80 6.20 -6.46 5.06
C TRP A 80 6.52 -7.14 6.40
N ARG A 81 5.57 -7.17 7.35
CA ARG A 81 5.77 -7.70 8.72
C ARG A 81 6.28 -9.14 8.79
N ARG A 82 6.06 -9.92 7.74
CA ARG A 82 6.52 -11.31 7.63
C ARG A 82 7.88 -11.44 6.94
N GLN A 83 8.26 -10.45 6.11
CA GLN A 83 9.52 -10.42 5.39
C GLN A 83 10.65 -9.81 6.20
N VAL A 84 10.36 -8.74 6.95
CA VAL A 84 11.35 -8.01 7.75
C VAL A 84 12.15 -8.92 8.68
N PRO A 85 11.54 -9.74 9.56
CA PRO A 85 12.31 -10.59 10.47
C PRO A 85 13.12 -11.67 9.72
N ALA A 86 12.59 -12.22 8.63
CA ALA A 86 13.26 -13.26 7.86
C ALA A 86 14.53 -12.74 7.17
N LEU A 87 14.44 -11.58 6.51
CA LEU A 87 15.56 -10.95 5.82
C LEU A 87 16.62 -10.43 6.81
N ALA A 88 16.19 -9.84 7.92
CA ALA A 88 17.11 -9.40 8.97
C ALA A 88 17.86 -10.57 9.63
N ALA A 89 17.17 -11.70 9.89
CA ALA A 89 17.80 -12.91 10.42
C ALA A 89 18.79 -13.56 9.42
N ALA A 90 18.58 -13.34 8.12
CA ALA A 90 19.51 -13.79 7.07
C ALA A 90 20.74 -12.87 6.91
N GLY A 91 20.86 -11.79 7.69
CA GLY A 91 22.05 -10.95 7.72
C GLY A 91 21.97 -9.66 6.91
N TYR A 92 20.78 -9.26 6.45
CA TYR A 92 20.58 -8.03 5.70
C TYR A 92 20.16 -6.86 6.61
N HIS A 93 20.52 -5.64 6.24
CA HIS A 93 19.89 -4.44 6.78
C HIS A 93 18.60 -4.16 5.99
N VAL A 94 17.45 -4.30 6.63
CA VAL A 94 16.12 -4.16 6.02
C VAL A 94 15.54 -2.79 6.37
N ILE A 95 15.21 -2.01 5.35
CA ILE A 95 14.69 -0.64 5.46
C ILE A 95 13.29 -0.63 4.83
N VAL A 96 12.30 -0.17 5.59
CA VAL A 96 10.89 -0.22 5.16
C VAL A 96 10.24 1.14 5.36
N PRO A 97 10.28 2.03 4.36
CA PRO A 97 9.59 3.31 4.47
C PRO A 97 8.06 3.12 4.33
N ASN A 98 7.29 3.84 5.15
CA ASN A 98 6.01 4.32 4.66
C ASN A 98 6.33 5.37 3.60
N GLN A 99 6.05 5.06 2.35
CA GLN A 99 6.38 5.94 1.24
C GLN A 99 5.55 7.23 1.33
N ARG A 100 5.97 8.30 0.60
CA ARG A 100 5.26 9.60 0.64
C ARG A 100 3.76 9.41 0.40
N GLY A 101 2.95 9.99 1.28
CA GLY A 101 1.49 9.87 1.26
C GLY A 101 0.90 8.85 2.21
N TYR A 102 1.72 8.01 2.87
CA TYR A 102 1.25 6.91 3.71
C TYR A 102 1.74 7.00 5.16
N GLY A 103 1.01 6.37 6.06
CA GLY A 103 1.32 6.34 7.48
C GLY A 103 1.56 7.74 8.05
N ASN A 104 2.62 7.90 8.82
CA ASN A 104 3.03 9.22 9.33
C ASN A 104 4.05 9.95 8.44
N SER A 105 4.31 9.45 7.22
CA SER A 105 5.11 10.18 6.23
C SER A 105 4.39 11.43 5.72
N SER A 106 5.14 12.36 5.17
CA SER A 106 4.62 13.60 4.61
C SER A 106 3.59 13.33 3.51
N ARG A 107 2.56 14.17 3.49
CA ARG A 107 1.48 14.16 2.50
C ARG A 107 1.40 15.51 1.79
N PRO A 108 2.26 15.77 0.80
CA PRO A 108 2.17 16.98 -0.02
C PRO A 108 0.77 17.14 -0.63
N THR A 109 0.35 18.39 -0.84
CA THR A 109 -0.99 18.71 -1.36
C THR A 109 -1.11 18.61 -2.87
N GLU A 110 0.00 18.90 -3.57
CA GLU A 110 0.01 18.92 -5.03
C GLU A 110 0.07 17.51 -5.60
N VAL A 111 -0.78 17.22 -6.57
CA VAL A 111 -0.80 15.91 -7.24
C VAL A 111 0.56 15.58 -7.84
N THR A 112 1.23 16.55 -8.44
CA THR A 112 2.53 16.39 -9.10
C THR A 112 3.67 16.00 -8.15
N ASP A 113 3.51 16.19 -6.84
CA ASP A 113 4.50 15.77 -5.85
C ASP A 113 4.55 14.24 -5.66
N TYR A 114 3.66 13.50 -6.33
CA TYR A 114 3.57 12.04 -6.28
C TYR A 114 3.95 11.37 -7.60
N ASP A 115 4.65 12.08 -8.49
CA ASP A 115 5.19 11.50 -9.72
C ASP A 115 6.39 10.57 -9.45
N ILE A 116 6.77 9.78 -10.46
CA ILE A 116 7.82 8.77 -10.32
C ILE A 116 9.19 9.37 -9.99
N ALA A 117 9.46 10.62 -10.38
CA ALA A 117 10.73 11.27 -10.05
C ALA A 117 10.81 11.62 -8.56
N HIS A 118 9.69 12.06 -7.97
CA HIS A 118 9.61 12.33 -6.54
C HIS A 118 9.65 11.04 -5.71
N LEU A 119 8.87 10.02 -6.10
CA LEU A 119 8.81 8.74 -5.39
C LEU A 119 10.17 8.02 -5.41
N SER A 120 10.84 7.97 -6.56
CA SER A 120 12.18 7.39 -6.67
C SER A 120 13.24 8.24 -5.98
N GLY A 121 13.13 9.57 -6.06
CA GLY A 121 14.02 10.50 -5.39
C GLY A 121 14.03 10.35 -3.86
N ASP A 122 12.89 10.04 -3.26
CA ASP A 122 12.79 9.75 -1.82
C ASP A 122 13.63 8.52 -1.44
N LEU A 123 13.57 7.46 -2.24
CA LEU A 123 14.31 6.23 -1.99
C LEU A 123 15.81 6.42 -2.17
N VAL A 124 16.22 7.20 -3.18
CA VAL A 124 17.64 7.58 -3.38
C VAL A 124 18.15 8.37 -2.17
N ALA A 125 17.39 9.40 -1.76
CA ALA A 125 17.79 10.21 -0.61
C ALA A 125 17.76 9.43 0.71
N LEU A 126 16.94 8.39 0.80
CA LEU A 126 16.95 7.46 1.95
C LEU A 126 18.25 6.65 1.99
N LEU A 127 18.75 6.15 0.84
CA LEU A 127 20.06 5.51 0.76
C LEU A 127 21.18 6.48 1.18
N ASP A 128 21.14 7.72 0.71
CA ASP A 128 22.13 8.75 1.07
C ASP A 128 22.13 9.01 2.58
N HIS A 129 20.96 9.05 3.21
CA HIS A 129 20.83 9.18 4.67
C HIS A 129 21.55 8.06 5.43
N TYR A 130 21.46 6.83 4.94
CA TYR A 130 22.12 5.67 5.54
C TYR A 130 23.57 5.50 5.11
N GLY A 131 24.04 6.25 4.12
CA GLY A 131 25.42 6.18 3.57
C GLY A 131 25.64 4.98 2.65
N TYR A 132 24.57 4.51 1.98
CA TYR A 132 24.65 3.43 1.00
C TYR A 132 24.74 3.96 -0.42
N ASP A 133 25.64 3.38 -1.22
CA ASP A 133 25.76 3.71 -2.64
C ASP A 133 24.61 3.11 -3.45
N ASP A 134 24.20 1.89 -3.13
CA ASP A 134 23.10 1.16 -3.78
C ASP A 134 22.42 0.20 -2.81
N ALA A 135 21.29 -0.39 -3.25
CA ALA A 135 20.55 -1.39 -2.51
C ALA A 135 19.82 -2.38 -3.44
N THR A 136 19.39 -3.50 -2.88
CA THR A 136 18.32 -4.32 -3.47
C THR A 136 16.97 -3.74 -3.09
N PHE A 137 16.13 -3.47 -4.08
CA PHE A 137 14.78 -2.97 -3.87
C PHE A 137 13.75 -4.07 -4.10
N VAL A 138 12.84 -4.22 -3.16
CA VAL A 138 11.72 -5.17 -3.22
C VAL A 138 10.44 -4.37 -3.26
N GLY A 139 9.60 -4.57 -4.26
CA GLY A 139 8.34 -3.86 -4.40
C GLY A 139 7.16 -4.79 -4.65
N HIS A 140 6.01 -4.45 -4.08
CA HIS A 140 4.73 -5.09 -4.35
C HIS A 140 3.75 -4.07 -4.91
N ASP A 141 2.94 -4.43 -5.91
CA ASP A 141 1.92 -3.57 -6.51
C ASP A 141 2.50 -2.22 -6.97
N TRP A 142 2.02 -1.07 -6.47
CA TRP A 142 2.61 0.24 -6.72
C TRP A 142 4.07 0.34 -6.25
N GLY A 143 4.44 -0.38 -5.20
CA GLY A 143 5.84 -0.46 -4.77
C GLY A 143 6.74 -1.06 -5.85
N ALA A 144 6.27 -2.06 -6.60
CA ALA A 144 6.99 -2.58 -7.76
C ALA A 144 7.07 -1.53 -8.88
N PHE A 145 5.98 -0.80 -9.16
CA PHE A 145 6.00 0.29 -10.14
C PHE A 145 7.02 1.37 -9.77
N VAL A 146 7.11 1.75 -8.49
CA VAL A 146 8.12 2.70 -7.99
C VAL A 146 9.53 2.15 -8.16
N VAL A 147 9.76 0.87 -7.85
CA VAL A 147 11.08 0.23 -8.01
C VAL A 147 11.49 0.17 -9.48
N TRP A 148 10.57 -0.12 -10.40
CA TRP A 148 10.85 -0.06 -11.84
C TRP A 148 11.26 1.36 -12.27
N GLY A 149 10.50 2.38 -11.86
CA GLY A 149 10.83 3.77 -12.16
C GLY A 149 12.15 4.22 -11.55
N LEU A 150 12.43 3.83 -10.30
CA LEU A 150 13.72 4.05 -9.65
C LEU A 150 14.87 3.44 -10.45
N THR A 151 14.71 2.20 -10.91
CA THR A 151 15.76 1.48 -11.65
C THR A 151 16.03 2.14 -12.99
N LEU A 152 15.01 2.68 -13.65
CA LEU A 152 15.16 3.42 -14.90
C LEU A 152 15.84 4.79 -14.70
N LEU A 153 15.43 5.54 -13.68
CA LEU A 153 15.92 6.91 -13.44
C LEU A 153 17.27 6.94 -12.73
N HIS A 154 17.54 5.95 -11.88
CA HIS A 154 18.72 5.90 -11.01
C HIS A 154 19.41 4.51 -11.05
N PRO A 155 19.78 3.99 -12.24
CA PRO A 155 20.26 2.60 -12.40
C PRO A 155 21.47 2.27 -11.52
N ASN A 156 22.29 3.24 -11.19
CA ASN A 156 23.49 3.06 -10.35
C ASN A 156 23.18 2.97 -8.84
N ARG A 157 21.94 3.20 -8.45
CA ARG A 157 21.50 3.12 -7.05
C ARG A 157 20.76 1.80 -6.76
N VAL A 158 20.65 0.94 -7.77
CA VAL A 158 19.92 -0.35 -7.68
C VAL A 158 20.86 -1.47 -8.08
N ASN A 159 21.23 -2.31 -7.11
CA ASN A 159 22.06 -3.48 -7.37
C ASN A 159 21.23 -4.75 -7.66
N GLY A 160 19.94 -4.74 -7.36
CA GLY A 160 19.01 -5.82 -7.63
C GLY A 160 17.55 -5.40 -7.43
N VAL A 161 16.66 -6.05 -8.16
CA VAL A 161 15.22 -5.81 -8.12
C VAL A 161 14.49 -7.09 -7.76
N VAL A 162 13.56 -7.01 -6.81
CA VAL A 162 12.54 -8.04 -6.58
C VAL A 162 11.18 -7.39 -6.74
N ALA A 163 10.41 -7.85 -7.71
CA ALA A 163 9.06 -7.34 -7.93
C ALA A 163 8.02 -8.44 -7.69
N LEU A 164 6.96 -8.08 -6.97
CA LEU A 164 5.84 -8.95 -6.67
C LEU A 164 4.59 -8.42 -7.36
N SER A 165 3.84 -9.28 -8.02
CA SER A 165 2.58 -8.99 -8.72
C SER A 165 2.77 -8.22 -10.03
N VAL A 166 3.29 -7.01 -9.98
CA VAL A 166 3.31 -6.06 -11.10
C VAL A 166 4.62 -6.13 -11.88
N PRO A 167 4.63 -6.70 -13.11
CA PRO A 167 5.80 -6.72 -13.96
C PRO A 167 6.14 -5.34 -14.50
N TYR A 168 7.39 -5.13 -14.91
CA TYR A 168 7.72 -3.96 -15.70
C TYR A 168 6.98 -4.00 -17.04
N GLN A 169 6.44 -2.87 -17.41
CA GLN A 169 5.83 -2.64 -18.69
C GLN A 169 6.44 -1.37 -19.30
N GLU A 170 6.91 -1.48 -20.53
CA GLU A 170 7.48 -0.35 -21.23
C GLU A 170 6.45 0.75 -21.46
N ARG A 171 6.96 1.96 -21.68
CA ARG A 171 6.17 3.19 -21.77
C ARG A 171 5.02 3.13 -22.78
N GLY A 172 5.14 2.37 -23.88
CA GLY A 172 4.16 2.36 -24.95
C GLY A 172 4.13 3.66 -25.80
N GLU A 173 3.27 3.70 -26.81
CA GLU A 173 3.20 4.80 -27.79
C GLU A 173 2.29 5.95 -27.35
N MET A 174 1.39 5.72 -26.39
CA MET A 174 0.42 6.70 -25.92
C MET A 174 0.36 6.74 -24.39
N PRO A 175 -0.11 7.86 -23.80
CA PRO A 175 -0.26 7.98 -22.35
C PRO A 175 -1.13 6.85 -21.75
N TRP A 176 -0.76 6.42 -20.55
CA TRP A 176 -1.34 5.24 -19.91
C TRP A 176 -2.84 5.34 -19.68
N ILE A 177 -3.34 6.50 -19.25
CA ILE A 177 -4.77 6.69 -18.96
C ILE A 177 -5.57 6.71 -20.26
N GLU A 178 -5.05 7.30 -21.31
CA GLU A 178 -5.69 7.28 -22.63
C GLU A 178 -5.78 5.84 -23.18
N PHE A 179 -4.69 5.08 -23.06
CA PHE A 179 -4.67 3.67 -23.46
C PHE A 179 -5.68 2.84 -22.68
N MET A 180 -5.68 2.95 -21.34
CA MET A 180 -6.58 2.19 -20.49
C MET A 180 -8.05 2.57 -20.73
N GLU A 181 -8.35 3.85 -20.95
CA GLU A 181 -9.68 4.31 -21.27
C GLU A 181 -10.18 3.72 -22.60
N ALA A 182 -9.32 3.66 -23.59
CA ALA A 182 -9.67 3.08 -24.90
C ALA A 182 -9.90 1.57 -24.85
N VAL A 183 -9.16 0.83 -23.99
CA VAL A 183 -9.22 -0.64 -23.93
C VAL A 183 -10.19 -1.14 -22.87
N LEU A 184 -10.22 -0.52 -21.69
CA LEU A 184 -10.95 -0.98 -20.51
C LEU A 184 -12.17 -0.11 -20.15
N GLY A 185 -12.28 1.08 -20.75
CA GLY A 185 -13.39 2.01 -20.54
C GLY A 185 -13.23 2.88 -19.28
N THR A 186 -14.19 3.78 -19.09
CA THR A 186 -14.19 4.80 -18.02
C THR A 186 -14.44 4.24 -16.63
N ASP A 187 -15.01 3.05 -16.52
CA ASP A 187 -15.27 2.36 -15.25
C ASP A 187 -14.02 1.67 -14.67
N PHE A 188 -12.97 1.52 -15.46
CA PHE A 188 -11.71 1.00 -14.93
C PHE A 188 -11.12 1.97 -13.92
N TYR A 189 -10.70 1.48 -12.76
CA TYR A 189 -10.41 2.34 -11.61
C TYR A 189 -9.25 3.34 -11.83
N PHE A 190 -8.24 3.02 -12.65
CA PHE A 190 -7.19 3.97 -13.01
C PHE A 190 -7.78 5.17 -13.77
N VAL A 191 -8.65 4.89 -14.73
CA VAL A 191 -9.33 5.92 -15.54
C VAL A 191 -10.25 6.75 -14.65
N HIS A 192 -11.05 6.09 -13.82
CA HIS A 192 -11.98 6.75 -12.90
C HIS A 192 -11.24 7.70 -11.93
N PHE A 193 -10.12 7.28 -11.33
CA PHE A 193 -9.33 8.12 -10.41
C PHE A 193 -8.80 9.39 -11.07
N ASN A 194 -8.52 9.32 -12.37
CA ASN A 194 -8.03 10.43 -13.17
C ASN A 194 -9.15 11.32 -13.71
N ARG A 195 -10.25 10.74 -14.18
CA ARG A 195 -11.36 11.47 -14.82
C ARG A 195 -12.37 12.04 -13.81
N GLN A 196 -12.45 11.44 -12.61
CA GLN A 196 -13.39 11.81 -11.55
C GLN A 196 -12.67 12.00 -10.20
N PRO A 197 -11.75 12.96 -10.09
CA PRO A 197 -10.96 13.15 -8.87
C PRO A 197 -11.86 13.48 -7.68
N GLY A 198 -11.55 12.91 -6.52
CA GLY A 198 -12.30 13.07 -5.27
C GLY A 198 -13.48 12.12 -5.09
N VAL A 199 -14.01 11.50 -6.15
CA VAL A 199 -15.20 10.63 -6.04
C VAL A 199 -14.88 9.32 -5.33
N ALA A 200 -13.85 8.61 -5.78
CA ALA A 200 -13.42 7.37 -5.15
C ALA A 200 -12.81 7.64 -3.77
N ASP A 201 -12.04 8.72 -3.64
CA ASP A 201 -11.46 9.18 -2.38
C ASP A 201 -12.53 9.26 -1.28
N ALA A 202 -13.62 10.00 -1.52
CA ALA A 202 -14.72 10.17 -0.57
C ALA A 202 -15.42 8.84 -0.23
N VAL A 203 -15.66 7.99 -1.23
CA VAL A 203 -16.31 6.69 -1.02
C VAL A 203 -15.46 5.77 -0.14
N PHE A 204 -14.15 5.76 -0.34
CA PHE A 204 -13.25 4.92 0.47
C PHE A 204 -13.12 5.45 1.89
N GLU A 205 -13.04 6.77 2.08
CA GLU A 205 -12.97 7.42 3.38
C GLU A 205 -14.25 7.20 4.20
N GLU A 206 -15.43 7.29 3.57
CA GLU A 206 -16.71 6.98 4.23
C GLU A 206 -16.82 5.50 4.64
N ASN A 207 -16.12 4.61 3.99
CA ASN A 207 -16.24 3.17 4.13
C ASN A 207 -14.91 2.47 4.40
N THR A 208 -13.92 3.11 5.03
CA THR A 208 -12.54 2.63 5.19
C THR A 208 -12.46 1.17 5.65
N PHE A 209 -13.10 0.82 6.78
CA PHE A 209 -13.11 -0.56 7.27
C PHE A 209 -13.70 -1.53 6.23
N ARG A 210 -14.85 -1.20 5.67
CA ARG A 210 -15.56 -2.06 4.72
C ARG A 210 -14.75 -2.25 3.44
N PHE A 211 -14.17 -1.17 2.92
CA PHE A 211 -13.32 -1.21 1.73
C PHE A 211 -12.12 -2.11 1.93
N LEU A 212 -11.33 -1.88 2.97
CA LEU A 212 -10.13 -2.67 3.24
C LEU A 212 -10.45 -4.13 3.58
N ARG A 213 -11.51 -4.39 4.37
CA ARG A 213 -11.99 -5.75 4.63
C ARG A 213 -12.36 -6.51 3.37
N ASN A 214 -12.98 -5.84 2.40
CA ASN A 214 -13.44 -6.45 1.16
C ASN A 214 -12.32 -6.56 0.12
N LEU A 215 -11.31 -5.68 0.21
CA LEU A 215 -10.16 -5.66 -0.69
C LEU A 215 -9.11 -6.72 -0.30
N TYR A 216 -8.79 -6.84 0.99
CA TYR A 216 -7.79 -7.81 1.47
C TYR A 216 -8.36 -9.23 1.53
N ARG A 217 -8.77 -9.74 0.36
CA ARG A 217 -9.32 -11.07 0.17
C ARG A 217 -8.57 -11.84 -0.89
N LYS A 218 -8.53 -13.16 -0.75
CA LYS A 218 -7.98 -14.04 -1.78
C LYS A 218 -8.89 -14.06 -3.00
N ASN A 219 -8.28 -14.01 -4.18
CA ASN A 219 -8.97 -14.13 -5.47
C ASN A 219 -10.04 -13.05 -5.75
N VAL A 220 -9.83 -11.83 -5.30
CA VAL A 220 -10.68 -10.70 -5.71
C VAL A 220 -10.29 -10.25 -7.11
N PRO A 221 -11.23 -10.11 -8.06
CA PRO A 221 -10.92 -9.73 -9.44
C PRO A 221 -10.69 -8.21 -9.56
N LEU A 222 -9.56 -7.72 -9.05
CA LEU A 222 -9.25 -6.30 -8.94
C LEU A 222 -9.08 -5.62 -10.31
N ALA A 223 -8.48 -6.31 -11.27
CA ALA A 223 -8.20 -5.77 -12.59
C ALA A 223 -9.37 -5.94 -13.59
N GLU A 224 -10.45 -6.61 -13.21
CA GLU A 224 -11.61 -6.77 -14.09
C GLU A 224 -12.51 -5.54 -14.06
N PRO A 225 -12.72 -4.83 -15.18
CA PRO A 225 -13.64 -3.71 -15.24
C PRO A 225 -15.07 -4.14 -14.92
N GLN A 226 -15.72 -3.41 -14.05
CA GLN A 226 -17.14 -3.63 -13.73
C GLN A 226 -17.91 -2.30 -13.80
N PRO A 227 -19.19 -2.32 -14.21
CA PRO A 227 -20.00 -1.11 -14.21
C PRO A 227 -19.96 -0.38 -12.87
N GLY A 228 -19.70 0.92 -12.89
CA GLY A 228 -19.67 1.77 -11.71
C GLY A 228 -18.38 1.67 -10.88
N ASN A 229 -17.31 1.11 -11.44
CA ASN A 229 -15.99 0.95 -10.80
C ASN A 229 -15.92 -0.18 -9.77
N THR A 230 -15.06 -1.17 -10.03
CA THR A 230 -14.86 -2.35 -9.17
C THR A 230 -14.55 -1.99 -7.72
N LEU A 231 -13.64 -1.05 -7.48
CA LEU A 231 -13.19 -0.70 -6.13
C LEU A 231 -14.28 0.07 -5.34
N ILE A 232 -15.04 0.93 -6.01
CA ILE A 232 -16.20 1.60 -5.40
C ILE A 232 -17.27 0.57 -5.03
N ASN A 233 -17.51 -0.42 -5.89
CA ASN A 233 -18.43 -1.51 -5.60
C ASN A 233 -17.96 -2.33 -4.40
N LEU A 234 -16.67 -2.63 -4.28
CA LEU A 234 -16.09 -3.29 -3.09
C LEU A 234 -16.29 -2.46 -1.82
N ALA A 235 -16.06 -1.15 -1.87
CA ALA A 235 -16.25 -0.27 -0.72
C ALA A 235 -17.70 -0.23 -0.23
N ARG A 236 -18.66 -0.43 -1.13
CA ARG A 236 -20.10 -0.42 -0.82
C ARG A 236 -20.67 -1.79 -0.49
N ALA A 237 -20.00 -2.88 -0.88
CA ALA A 237 -20.50 -4.23 -0.67
C ALA A 237 -20.53 -4.59 0.83
N GLU A 238 -21.68 -5.04 1.32
CA GLU A 238 -21.83 -5.43 2.73
C GLU A 238 -21.17 -6.76 3.03
N THR A 239 -21.21 -7.69 2.07
CA THR A 239 -20.65 -9.03 2.22
C THR A 239 -19.33 -9.12 1.43
N PRO A 240 -18.21 -9.46 2.09
CA PRO A 240 -16.94 -9.67 1.41
C PRO A 240 -16.95 -10.95 0.57
N LEU A 241 -16.21 -10.95 -0.53
CA LEU A 241 -15.95 -12.13 -1.35
C LEU A 241 -14.68 -12.84 -0.87
N GLY A 242 -14.65 -14.16 -1.00
CA GLY A 242 -13.45 -14.96 -0.72
C GLY A 242 -13.03 -14.98 0.76
N GLU A 243 -11.87 -15.58 1.01
CA GLU A 243 -11.27 -15.68 2.34
C GLU A 243 -10.38 -14.48 2.64
N PRO A 244 -10.26 -14.05 3.92
CA PRO A 244 -9.33 -13.00 4.30
C PRO A 244 -7.87 -13.43 4.10
N VAL A 245 -7.00 -12.47 3.75
CA VAL A 245 -5.55 -12.71 3.62
C VAL A 245 -4.80 -12.44 4.93
N MET A 246 -5.46 -11.85 5.91
CA MET A 246 -4.91 -11.53 7.22
C MET A 246 -5.95 -11.67 8.33
N SER A 247 -5.52 -11.69 9.58
CA SER A 247 -6.40 -11.68 10.75
C SER A 247 -7.11 -10.34 10.95
N ASP A 248 -8.19 -10.31 11.74
CA ASP A 248 -8.91 -9.07 12.06
C ASP A 248 -8.02 -8.06 12.81
N SER A 249 -7.09 -8.52 13.65
CA SER A 249 -6.14 -7.66 14.35
C SER A 249 -5.12 -7.04 13.41
N GLU A 250 -4.65 -7.77 12.41
CA GLU A 250 -3.77 -7.24 11.37
C GLU A 250 -4.52 -6.25 10.47
N LEU A 251 -5.74 -6.56 10.07
CA LEU A 251 -6.60 -5.66 9.30
C LEU A 251 -6.83 -4.34 10.05
N ALA A 252 -7.04 -4.38 11.37
CA ALA A 252 -7.24 -3.19 12.18
C ALA A 252 -6.06 -2.21 12.12
N VAL A 253 -4.82 -2.70 11.93
CA VAL A 253 -3.65 -1.84 11.73
C VAL A 253 -3.78 -1.03 10.44
N PHE A 254 -4.15 -1.69 9.33
CA PHE A 254 -4.38 -1.00 8.05
C PHE A 254 -5.55 -0.02 8.14
N VAL A 255 -6.66 -0.43 8.74
CA VAL A 255 -7.84 0.43 8.92
C VAL A 255 -7.48 1.69 9.69
N SER A 256 -6.81 1.56 10.83
CA SER A 256 -6.39 2.70 11.65
C SER A 256 -5.46 3.66 10.89
N ALA A 257 -4.54 3.13 10.09
CA ALA A 257 -3.66 3.93 9.25
C ALA A 257 -4.46 4.76 8.24
N PHE A 258 -5.37 4.14 7.47
CA PHE A 258 -6.15 4.83 6.45
C PHE A 258 -7.28 5.71 7.02
N GLU A 259 -7.83 5.41 8.19
CA GLU A 259 -8.73 6.34 8.91
C GLU A 259 -8.00 7.63 9.30
N SER A 260 -6.69 7.57 9.57
CA SER A 260 -5.87 8.73 9.88
C SER A 260 -5.41 9.51 8.65
N THR A 261 -5.15 8.85 7.53
CA THR A 261 -4.50 9.46 6.36
C THR A 261 -5.44 9.74 5.20
N GLY A 262 -6.58 9.06 5.13
CA GLY A 262 -7.41 8.98 3.93
C GLY A 262 -6.72 8.21 2.79
N PHE A 263 -7.32 8.26 1.61
CA PHE A 263 -6.85 7.56 0.41
C PHE A 263 -6.30 8.48 -0.67
N THR A 264 -6.57 9.79 -0.59
CA THR A 264 -6.25 10.76 -1.63
C THR A 264 -4.77 10.78 -2.01
N SER A 265 -3.87 10.76 -1.02
CA SER A 265 -2.42 10.78 -1.27
C SER A 265 -1.95 9.55 -2.06
N GLY A 266 -2.45 8.36 -1.72
CA GLY A 266 -2.16 7.14 -2.47
C GLY A 266 -2.78 7.14 -3.87
N ILE A 267 -4.01 7.66 -4.02
CA ILE A 267 -4.67 7.80 -5.32
C ILE A 267 -3.93 8.81 -6.22
N ASN A 268 -3.24 9.79 -5.66
CA ASN A 268 -2.43 10.73 -6.44
C ASN A 268 -1.28 10.04 -7.20
N TRP A 269 -0.82 8.87 -6.78
CA TRP A 269 0.13 8.08 -7.56
C TRP A 269 -0.46 7.67 -8.91
N TYR A 270 -1.71 7.22 -8.93
CA TYR A 270 -2.45 6.91 -10.17
C TYR A 270 -2.68 8.14 -11.03
N ARG A 271 -2.89 9.32 -10.44
CA ARG A 271 -3.12 10.58 -11.13
C ARG A 271 -1.87 11.11 -11.84
N ASN A 272 -0.70 10.54 -11.55
CA ASN A 272 0.57 10.88 -12.21
C ASN A 272 0.95 9.91 -13.35
N LEU A 273 0.15 8.92 -13.71
CA LEU A 273 0.52 7.93 -14.72
C LEU A 273 0.87 8.57 -16.07
N ASP A 274 0.05 9.50 -16.58
CA ASP A 274 0.34 10.19 -17.83
C ASP A 274 1.54 11.14 -17.72
N ARG A 275 1.71 11.79 -16.55
CA ARG A 275 2.90 12.59 -16.25
C ARG A 275 4.16 11.71 -16.23
N ASN A 276 4.10 10.55 -15.61
CA ASN A 276 5.20 9.58 -15.58
C ASN A 276 5.55 9.10 -16.99
N TRP A 277 4.55 8.92 -17.85
CA TRP A 277 4.76 8.57 -19.25
C TRP A 277 5.59 9.64 -19.97
N HIS A 278 5.36 10.94 -19.72
CA HIS A 278 6.16 12.03 -20.25
C HIS A 278 7.57 12.08 -19.63
N LEU A 279 7.69 11.90 -18.30
CA LEU A 279 8.98 11.93 -17.60
C LEU A 279 9.94 10.84 -18.08
N LEU A 280 9.41 9.70 -18.52
CA LEU A 280 10.19 8.56 -18.98
C LEU A 280 10.44 8.57 -20.51
N ALA A 281 10.11 9.66 -21.23
CA ALA A 281 10.14 9.70 -22.69
C ALA A 281 11.53 9.41 -23.29
N ASP A 282 12.58 9.96 -22.68
CA ASP A 282 13.96 9.87 -23.17
C ASP A 282 14.82 8.88 -22.35
N VAL A 283 14.19 8.08 -21.50
CA VAL A 283 14.88 7.11 -20.64
C VAL A 283 15.05 5.77 -21.36
N ASP A 284 16.26 5.18 -21.29
CA ASP A 284 16.48 3.82 -21.82
C ASP A 284 15.53 2.83 -21.10
N PRO A 285 14.64 2.14 -21.82
CA PRO A 285 13.65 1.27 -21.20
C PRO A 285 14.20 -0.07 -20.71
N ILE A 286 15.50 -0.35 -20.91
CA ILE A 286 16.09 -1.64 -20.59
C ILE A 286 16.60 -1.68 -19.14
N ILE A 287 16.04 -2.55 -18.34
CA ILE A 287 16.46 -2.83 -16.97
C ILE A 287 17.49 -3.94 -16.97
N ARG A 288 18.74 -3.60 -16.65
CA ARG A 288 19.89 -4.51 -16.70
C ARG A 288 20.26 -5.11 -15.35
N GLN A 289 19.68 -4.63 -14.28
CA GLN A 289 19.92 -5.15 -12.94
C GLN A 289 19.43 -6.61 -12.83
N PRO A 290 20.12 -7.45 -12.06
CA PRO A 290 19.59 -8.74 -11.68
C PRO A 290 18.19 -8.58 -11.09
N THR A 291 17.26 -9.39 -11.56
CA THR A 291 15.85 -9.22 -11.22
C THR A 291 15.21 -10.55 -10.85
N LEU A 292 14.41 -10.55 -9.78
CA LEU A 292 13.46 -11.61 -9.44
C LEU A 292 12.05 -11.10 -9.60
N MET A 293 11.25 -11.76 -10.43
CA MET A 293 9.82 -11.50 -10.56
C MET A 293 9.02 -12.62 -9.89
N ILE A 294 8.18 -12.29 -8.92
CA ILE A 294 7.30 -13.24 -8.23
C ILE A 294 5.85 -12.96 -8.63
N TYR A 295 5.20 -13.93 -9.27
CA TYR A 295 3.79 -13.86 -9.64
C TYR A 295 2.92 -14.69 -8.69
N GLY A 296 1.71 -14.20 -8.43
CA GLY A 296 0.61 -15.03 -7.95
C GLY A 296 -0.10 -15.67 -9.15
N ASP A 297 -0.28 -17.00 -9.12
CA ASP A 297 -0.91 -17.69 -10.26
C ASP A 297 -2.40 -17.34 -10.46
N ARG A 298 -3.03 -16.80 -9.40
CA ARG A 298 -4.43 -16.34 -9.39
C ARG A 298 -4.56 -14.82 -9.30
N ASP A 299 -3.45 -14.10 -9.46
CA ASP A 299 -3.49 -12.64 -9.54
C ASP A 299 -4.14 -12.21 -10.85
N THR A 300 -4.96 -11.17 -10.78
CA THR A 300 -5.64 -10.60 -11.95
C THR A 300 -4.82 -9.51 -12.66
N VAL A 301 -3.68 -9.13 -12.10
CA VAL A 301 -2.72 -8.26 -12.77
C VAL A 301 -2.13 -8.99 -13.97
N ALA A 302 -2.23 -8.35 -15.13
CA ALA A 302 -1.76 -8.96 -16.37
C ALA A 302 -0.24 -9.15 -16.39
N ARG A 303 0.23 -10.31 -16.85
CA ARG A 303 1.64 -10.53 -17.15
C ARG A 303 2.00 -9.76 -18.43
N ALA A 304 3.11 -9.01 -18.40
CA ALA A 304 3.56 -8.29 -19.58
C ALA A 304 4.17 -9.27 -20.61
N GLU A 305 3.63 -9.26 -21.83
CA GLU A 305 4.04 -10.18 -22.92
C GLU A 305 5.52 -10.02 -23.28
N ARG A 306 6.02 -8.78 -23.28
CA ARG A 306 7.39 -8.44 -23.70
C ARG A 306 8.34 -8.25 -22.53
N PHE A 307 7.98 -8.69 -21.33
CA PHE A 307 8.73 -8.42 -20.10
C PHE A 307 10.21 -8.79 -20.20
N THR A 308 10.54 -9.96 -20.71
CA THR A 308 11.92 -10.44 -20.83
C THR A 308 12.76 -9.70 -21.88
N GLU A 309 12.12 -9.00 -22.83
CA GLU A 309 12.83 -8.15 -23.78
C GLU A 309 13.42 -6.91 -23.10
N PHE A 310 12.68 -6.37 -22.13
CA PHE A 310 13.08 -5.17 -21.39
C PHE A 310 13.80 -5.47 -20.08
N VAL A 311 13.67 -6.68 -19.53
CA VAL A 311 14.32 -7.14 -18.31
C VAL A 311 15.06 -8.45 -18.58
N PRO A 312 16.19 -8.40 -19.33
CA PRO A 312 16.86 -9.61 -19.82
C PRO A 312 17.48 -10.50 -18.72
N ASN A 313 17.74 -9.93 -17.54
CA ASN A 313 18.36 -10.64 -16.41
C ASN A 313 17.32 -11.03 -15.34
N VAL A 314 16.12 -11.43 -15.76
CA VAL A 314 15.05 -11.80 -14.85
C VAL A 314 14.96 -13.30 -14.59
N GLU A 315 14.85 -13.64 -13.32
CA GLU A 315 14.34 -14.95 -12.86
C GLU A 315 12.86 -14.80 -12.51
N VAL A 316 12.05 -15.80 -12.84
CA VAL A 316 10.60 -15.77 -12.60
C VAL A 316 10.21 -16.93 -11.70
N VAL A 317 9.45 -16.60 -10.65
CA VAL A 317 8.83 -17.56 -9.73
C VAL A 317 7.32 -17.32 -9.74
N SER A 318 6.53 -18.39 -9.71
CA SER A 318 5.09 -18.33 -9.55
C SER A 318 4.68 -19.06 -8.28
N LEU A 319 3.78 -18.45 -7.52
CA LEU A 319 3.22 -19.01 -6.28
C LEU A 319 1.71 -19.20 -6.42
N ASP A 320 1.18 -20.28 -5.86
CA ASP A 320 -0.26 -20.57 -5.86
C ASP A 320 -1.01 -19.66 -4.88
N CYS A 321 -1.16 -18.37 -5.26
CA CYS A 321 -1.84 -17.34 -4.50
C CYS A 321 -2.44 -16.26 -5.41
N GLY A 322 -3.16 -15.31 -4.83
CA GLY A 322 -3.68 -14.13 -5.51
C GLY A 322 -2.68 -12.98 -5.50
N HIS A 323 -3.25 -11.76 -5.44
CA HIS A 323 -2.53 -10.50 -5.52
C HIS A 323 -1.60 -10.22 -4.33
N TRP A 324 -2.05 -10.57 -3.12
CA TRP A 324 -1.35 -10.24 -1.87
C TRP A 324 -0.24 -11.24 -1.54
N ILE A 325 0.70 -11.43 -2.47
CA ILE A 325 1.69 -12.51 -2.50
C ILE A 325 2.45 -12.66 -1.18
N GLN A 326 3.03 -11.56 -0.67
CA GLN A 326 3.81 -11.53 0.57
C GLN A 326 2.98 -11.79 1.84
N GLN A 327 1.67 -11.67 1.73
CA GLN A 327 0.72 -11.89 2.82
C GLN A 327 0.04 -13.24 2.74
N GLU A 328 -0.27 -13.73 1.52
CA GLU A 328 -0.90 -15.03 1.29
C GLU A 328 0.10 -16.20 1.41
N LYS A 329 1.34 -15.95 1.00
CA LYS A 329 2.44 -16.94 0.92
C LYS A 329 3.74 -16.39 1.51
N PRO A 330 3.74 -15.98 2.80
CA PRO A 330 4.90 -15.30 3.38
C PRO A 330 6.17 -16.15 3.38
N ASP A 331 6.08 -17.44 3.73
CA ASP A 331 7.24 -18.32 3.84
C ASP A 331 7.82 -18.64 2.46
N GLU A 332 6.97 -18.95 1.48
CA GLU A 332 7.40 -19.20 0.11
C GLU A 332 7.99 -17.95 -0.56
N THR A 333 7.43 -16.76 -0.26
CA THR A 333 7.96 -15.48 -0.71
C THR A 333 9.34 -15.22 -0.10
N ASN A 334 9.50 -15.40 1.20
CA ASN A 334 10.78 -15.27 1.89
C ASN A 334 11.82 -16.22 1.32
N GLN A 335 11.44 -17.49 1.11
CA GLN A 335 12.32 -18.50 0.54
C GLN A 335 12.77 -18.14 -0.87
N ALA A 336 11.88 -17.64 -1.72
CA ALA A 336 12.20 -17.23 -3.09
C ALA A 336 13.20 -16.06 -3.08
N ILE A 337 12.95 -15.03 -2.27
CA ILE A 337 13.82 -13.87 -2.15
C ILE A 337 15.19 -14.27 -1.62
N LEU A 338 15.26 -15.00 -0.51
CA LEU A 338 16.53 -15.41 0.11
C LEU A 338 17.36 -16.30 -0.81
N LYS A 339 16.74 -17.26 -1.47
CA LYS A 339 17.42 -18.12 -2.44
C LYS A 339 18.04 -17.31 -3.59
N TRP A 340 17.30 -16.34 -4.11
CA TRP A 340 17.79 -15.49 -5.19
C TRP A 340 18.95 -14.57 -4.73
N LEU A 341 18.85 -14.00 -3.52
CA LEU A 341 19.92 -13.21 -2.91
C LEU A 341 21.21 -14.04 -2.73
N ASP A 342 21.08 -15.24 -2.15
CA ASP A 342 22.23 -16.15 -1.94
C ASP A 342 22.94 -16.52 -3.26
N GLN A 343 22.18 -16.79 -4.32
CA GLN A 343 22.74 -17.12 -5.64
C GLN A 343 23.52 -15.95 -6.24
N ARG A 344 23.01 -14.72 -6.06
CA ARG A 344 23.66 -13.51 -6.55
C ARG A 344 24.93 -13.16 -5.77
N ASP A 345 24.88 -13.27 -4.44
CA ASP A 345 26.01 -12.94 -3.57
C ASP A 345 27.16 -13.97 -3.69
N ALA A 346 26.88 -15.16 -4.26
CA ALA A 346 27.86 -16.21 -4.54
C ALA A 346 28.51 -16.09 -5.94
N ALA A 347 27.99 -15.26 -6.85
CA ALA A 347 28.44 -15.09 -8.23
C ALA A 347 29.46 -13.96 -8.38
#